data_f4372d988ab851c585babe20c3017ce8
#
_entry.id   f4372d988ab851c585babe20c3017ce8
#
_cell.length_a   1.000
_cell.length_b   1.000
_cell.length_c   1.000
_cell.angle_alpha   90.00
_cell.angle_beta   90.00
_cell.angle_gamma   90.00
#
_symmetry.space_group_name_H-M   'P 1'
#
loop_
_entity.id
_entity.type
_entity.pdbx_description
1 polymer ?
#
loop_
_entity_poly.entity_id
_entity_poly.type
_entity_poly.pdbx_seq_one_letter_code
_entity_poly.pdbx_strand_id
1 'polypeptide(L)'
;MATETLMPAPAIVIEPHQWQELSAILRTHLPGRRVWAFGSRATGKRVKRFSDLDLAIEGEPIPLKEAALLDEALDESRLPFKIDLVELSAIAPEFRARIEPSLVLIQN
;
A
#
# COMPACT_ATOMS: atom_id res chain seq x y z
N MET A 1 -15.29 -17.94 19.39
CA MET A 1 -15.11 -17.75 18.12
C MET A 1 -14.11 -16.76 17.85
N ALA A 2 -13.33 -17.16 17.21
CA ALA A 2 -12.35 -16.31 16.91
C ALA A 2 -12.93 -15.40 15.99
N THR A 3 -12.99 -14.34 16.40
CA THR A 3 -13.39 -13.41 15.54
C THR A 3 -12.34 -13.11 14.63
N GLU A 4 -12.59 -13.43 13.47
CA GLU A 4 -11.74 -13.01 12.46
C GLU A 4 -11.72 -11.54 12.50
N THR A 5 -10.63 -11.01 12.89
CA THR A 5 -10.49 -9.57 12.91
C THR A 5 -10.13 -9.14 11.52
N LEU A 6 -11.10 -8.67 10.79
CA LEU A 6 -10.84 -8.08 9.51
C LEU A 6 -10.29 -6.69 9.75
N MET A 7 -9.23 -6.33 9.04
CA MET A 7 -8.73 -4.97 9.12
C MET A 7 -9.77 -4.03 8.56
N PRO A 8 -10.10 -2.96 9.26
CA PRO A 8 -11.03 -1.99 8.72
C PRO A 8 -10.45 -1.36 7.46
N ALA A 9 -11.29 -1.09 6.50
CA ALA A 9 -10.85 -0.46 5.26
C ALA A 9 -10.37 0.96 5.57
N PRO A 10 -9.21 1.33 5.07
CA PRO A 10 -8.71 2.69 5.28
C PRO A 10 -9.50 3.69 4.43
N ALA A 11 -9.28 4.98 4.69
CA ALA A 11 -9.97 6.04 3.98
C ALA A 11 -9.32 6.30 2.62
N ILE A 12 -9.27 5.27 1.79
CA ILE A 12 -8.76 5.36 0.41
C ILE A 12 -9.79 4.72 -0.52
N VAL A 13 -9.63 4.97 -1.81
CA VAL A 13 -10.57 4.41 -2.80
C VAL A 13 -10.15 2.99 -3.14
N ILE A 14 -10.77 2.04 -2.48
CA ILE A 14 -10.52 0.61 -2.67
C ILE A 14 -11.77 -0.16 -2.27
N GLU A 15 -12.09 -1.22 -3.01
CA GLU A 15 -13.23 -2.07 -2.68
C GLU A 15 -12.90 -2.95 -1.47
N PRO A 16 -13.90 -3.31 -0.65
CA PRO A 16 -13.62 -4.12 0.55
C PRO A 16 -12.87 -5.43 0.27
N HIS A 17 -13.25 -6.14 -0.78
CA HIS A 17 -12.58 -7.42 -1.09
C HIS A 17 -11.14 -7.18 -1.59
N GLN A 18 -10.92 -6.07 -2.28
CA GLN A 18 -9.57 -5.71 -2.71
C GLN A 18 -8.70 -5.36 -1.50
N TRP A 19 -9.29 -4.63 -0.56
CA TRP A 19 -8.56 -4.28 0.66
C TRP A 19 -8.18 -5.52 1.47
N GLN A 20 -9.10 -6.50 1.56
CA GLN A 20 -8.79 -7.72 2.28
C GLN A 20 -7.61 -8.45 1.65
N GLU A 21 -7.59 -8.53 0.34
CA GLU A 21 -6.47 -9.19 -0.34
C GLU A 21 -5.18 -8.41 -0.17
N LEU A 22 -5.22 -7.10 -0.37
CA LEU A 22 -4.03 -6.26 -0.22
C LEU A 22 -3.50 -6.31 1.20
N SER A 23 -4.37 -6.17 2.20
CA SER A 23 -3.92 -6.14 3.60
C SER A 23 -3.28 -7.47 4.00
N ALA A 24 -3.79 -8.59 3.49
CA ALA A 24 -3.19 -9.89 3.77
C ALA A 24 -1.78 -9.98 3.18
N ILE A 25 -1.59 -9.50 1.97
CA ILE A 25 -0.28 -9.50 1.32
C ILE A 25 0.69 -8.61 2.10
N LEU A 26 0.26 -7.41 2.48
CA LEU A 26 1.13 -6.48 3.20
C LEU A 26 1.53 -7.03 4.56
N ARG A 27 0.59 -7.65 5.29
CA ARG A 27 0.92 -8.21 6.59
C ARG A 27 1.87 -9.39 6.48
N THR A 28 1.74 -10.17 5.41
CA THR A 28 2.60 -11.33 5.21
C THR A 28 4.02 -10.92 4.83
N HIS A 29 4.14 -9.93 3.96
CA HIS A 29 5.45 -9.58 3.39
C HIS A 29 6.11 -8.39 4.05
N LEU A 30 5.35 -7.55 4.75
CA LEU A 30 5.88 -6.36 5.42
C LEU A 30 5.36 -6.31 6.86
N PRO A 31 5.56 -7.38 7.66
CA PRO A 31 5.02 -7.40 9.02
C PRO A 31 5.67 -6.32 9.87
N GLY A 32 4.85 -5.61 10.64
CA GLY A 32 5.35 -4.60 11.55
C GLY A 32 5.80 -3.30 10.91
N ARG A 33 5.64 -3.14 9.61
CA ARG A 33 6.02 -1.90 8.94
C ARG A 33 4.82 -1.01 8.74
N ARG A 34 5.03 0.28 8.86
CA ARG A 34 3.99 1.24 8.50
C ARG A 34 3.97 1.40 6.99
N VAL A 35 2.77 1.29 6.43
CA VAL A 35 2.56 1.46 5.00
C VAL A 35 1.52 2.55 4.81
N TRP A 36 1.80 3.47 3.93
CA TRP A 36 0.96 4.62 3.64
C TRP A 36 0.50 4.57 2.20
N ALA A 37 -0.71 5.02 1.94
CA ALA A 37 -1.17 5.23 0.57
C ALA A 37 -1.05 6.71 0.24
N PHE A 38 -0.81 7.01 -1.03
CA PHE A 38 -0.80 8.40 -1.50
C PHE A 38 -1.33 8.42 -2.93
N GLY A 39 -1.36 9.59 -3.53
CA GLY A 39 -1.82 9.71 -4.90
C GLY A 39 -3.33 9.70 -5.03
N SER A 40 -3.84 9.39 -6.21
CA SER A 40 -5.25 9.56 -6.53
C SER A 40 -6.18 8.74 -5.66
N ARG A 41 -5.82 7.49 -5.36
CA ARG A 41 -6.70 6.66 -4.54
C ARG A 41 -6.70 7.09 -3.08
N ALA A 42 -5.66 7.78 -2.63
CA ALA A 42 -5.63 8.32 -1.27
C ALA A 42 -6.41 9.62 -1.17
N THR A 43 -6.35 10.47 -2.20
CA THR A 43 -7.06 11.74 -2.17
C THR A 43 -8.50 11.62 -2.66
N GLY A 44 -8.81 10.57 -3.41
CA GLY A 44 -10.12 10.39 -4.01
C GLY A 44 -10.35 11.25 -5.24
N LYS A 45 -9.31 11.92 -5.73
CA LYS A 45 -9.46 12.83 -6.86
C LYS A 45 -9.03 12.15 -8.16
N ARG A 46 -9.90 12.23 -9.16
CA ARG A 46 -9.62 11.73 -10.51
C ARG A 46 -9.34 10.23 -10.55
N VAL A 47 -9.93 9.48 -9.60
CA VAL A 47 -9.75 8.04 -9.57
C VAL A 47 -10.60 7.41 -10.66
N LYS A 48 -9.97 6.52 -11.44
CA LYS A 48 -10.64 5.71 -12.43
C LYS A 48 -10.56 4.27 -12.01
N ARG A 49 -11.32 3.41 -12.68
CA ARG A 49 -11.43 2.00 -12.32
C ARG A 49 -10.08 1.30 -12.18
N PHE A 50 -9.14 1.61 -13.05
CA PHE A 50 -7.84 0.97 -13.05
C PHE A 50 -6.70 1.91 -12.65
N SER A 51 -7.02 3.02 -11.97
CA SER A 51 -5.98 3.90 -11.47
C SER A 51 -5.03 3.13 -10.56
N ASP A 52 -3.73 3.43 -10.68
CA ASP A 52 -2.73 2.79 -9.83
C ASP A 52 -2.97 3.12 -8.36
N LEU A 53 -2.54 2.21 -7.50
CA LEU A 53 -2.51 2.46 -6.06
C LEU A 53 -1.05 2.70 -5.68
N ASP A 54 -0.77 3.88 -5.15
CA ASP A 54 0.60 4.26 -4.79
C ASP A 54 0.79 4.06 -3.29
N LEU A 55 1.81 3.29 -2.93
CA LEU A 55 2.11 2.99 -1.52
C LEU A 55 3.53 3.42 -1.18
N ALA A 56 3.67 3.97 0.02
CA ALA A 56 4.96 4.37 0.58
C ALA A 56 5.23 3.53 1.81
N ILE A 57 6.39 2.90 1.85
CA ILE A 57 6.77 2.00 2.93
C ILE A 57 7.77 2.70 3.82
N GLU A 58 7.44 2.75 5.11
CA GLU A 58 8.29 3.39 6.11
C GLU A 58 9.25 2.38 6.72
N GLY A 59 10.41 2.86 7.18
CA GLY A 59 11.35 2.03 7.93
C GLY A 59 12.63 1.76 7.17
N GLU A 60 13.35 0.72 7.63
CA GLU A 60 14.63 0.33 7.05
C GLU A 60 14.47 -0.11 5.60
N PRO A 61 15.52 0.01 4.79
CA PRO A 61 15.45 -0.49 3.41
C PRO A 61 15.03 -1.95 3.38
N ILE A 62 14.19 -2.29 2.42
CA ILE A 62 13.69 -3.65 2.30
C ILE A 62 14.75 -4.49 1.58
N PRO A 63 15.17 -5.63 2.16
CA PRO A 63 16.11 -6.50 1.47
C PRO A 63 15.56 -6.93 0.11
N LEU A 64 16.46 -7.05 -0.87
CA LEU A 64 16.06 -7.36 -2.24
C LEU A 64 15.21 -8.62 -2.35
N LYS A 65 15.55 -9.64 -1.59
CA LYS A 65 14.80 -10.89 -1.63
C LYS A 65 13.36 -10.67 -1.15
N GLU A 66 13.19 -9.90 -0.08
CA GLU A 66 11.87 -9.65 0.46
C GLU A 66 11.06 -8.76 -0.49
N ALA A 67 11.72 -7.79 -1.10
CA ALA A 67 11.05 -6.94 -2.08
C ALA A 67 10.57 -7.76 -3.28
N ALA A 68 11.39 -8.70 -3.73
CA ALA A 68 11.02 -9.56 -4.86
C ALA A 68 9.81 -10.42 -4.53
N LEU A 69 9.79 -10.98 -3.31
CA LEU A 69 8.66 -11.80 -2.89
C LEU A 69 7.36 -10.98 -2.80
N LEU A 70 7.47 -9.75 -2.33
CA LEU A 70 6.32 -8.86 -2.27
C LEU A 70 5.82 -8.53 -3.67
N ASP A 71 6.72 -8.18 -4.57
CA ASP A 71 6.35 -7.87 -5.95
C ASP A 71 5.67 -9.06 -6.61
N GLU A 72 6.19 -10.26 -6.38
CA GLU A 72 5.60 -11.47 -6.93
C GLU A 72 4.18 -11.69 -6.38
N ALA A 73 4.00 -11.50 -5.08
CA ALA A 73 2.69 -11.68 -4.47
C ALA A 73 1.68 -10.69 -5.03
N LEU A 74 2.11 -9.45 -5.26
CA LEU A 74 1.22 -8.43 -5.82
C LEU A 74 0.89 -8.76 -7.29
N ASP A 75 1.87 -9.23 -8.05
CA ASP A 75 1.65 -9.59 -9.45
C ASP A 75 0.69 -10.75 -9.58
N GLU A 76 0.74 -11.70 -8.65
CA GLU A 76 -0.14 -12.87 -8.67
C GLU A 76 -1.50 -12.61 -8.05
N SER A 77 -1.71 -11.44 -7.50
CA SER A 77 -2.97 -11.10 -6.84
C SER A 77 -4.06 -10.87 -7.88
N ARG A 78 -5.30 -10.78 -7.39
CA ARG A 78 -6.46 -10.50 -8.23
C ARG A 78 -6.79 -9.01 -8.29
N LEU A 79 -5.88 -8.18 -7.77
CA LEU A 79 -6.12 -6.75 -7.78
C LEU A 79 -6.09 -6.23 -9.22
N PRO A 80 -7.11 -5.47 -9.63
CA PRO A 80 -7.23 -5.07 -11.04
C PRO A 80 -6.40 -3.84 -11.40
N PHE A 81 -5.68 -3.28 -10.44
CA PHE A 81 -4.86 -2.10 -10.65
C PHE A 81 -3.43 -2.40 -10.25
N LYS A 82 -2.52 -1.63 -10.81
CA LYS A 82 -1.11 -1.75 -10.49
C LYS A 82 -0.84 -1.14 -9.12
N ILE A 83 0.07 -1.73 -8.37
CA ILE A 83 0.53 -1.19 -7.10
C ILE A 83 1.95 -0.70 -7.27
N ASP A 84 2.14 0.60 -7.09
CA ASP A 84 3.47 1.21 -7.15
C ASP A 84 3.99 1.39 -5.74
N LEU A 85 5.16 0.83 -5.46
CA LEU A 85 5.76 0.88 -4.14
C LEU A 85 6.97 1.79 -4.13
N VAL A 86 7.04 2.68 -3.15
CA VAL A 86 8.25 3.46 -2.91
C VAL A 86 8.64 3.29 -1.46
N GLU A 87 9.94 3.40 -1.17
CA GLU A 87 10.43 3.37 0.20
C GLU A 87 10.69 4.81 0.63
N LEU A 88 10.05 5.21 1.73
CA LEU A 88 10.19 6.59 2.20
C LEU A 88 11.63 6.97 2.47
N SER A 89 12.47 6.01 2.87
CA SER A 89 13.88 6.27 3.14
C SER A 89 14.69 6.51 1.88
N ALA A 90 14.15 6.18 0.71
CA ALA A 90 14.91 6.23 -0.55
C ALA A 90 14.45 7.32 -1.51
N ILE A 91 13.31 7.95 -1.24
CA ILE A 91 12.80 8.97 -2.16
C ILE A 91 13.43 10.33 -1.88
N ALA A 92 13.48 11.16 -2.91
CA ALA A 92 14.04 12.51 -2.78
C ALA A 92 13.19 13.36 -1.85
N PRO A 93 13.81 14.28 -1.09
CA PRO A 93 13.05 15.15 -0.17
C PRO A 93 11.93 15.93 -0.86
N GLU A 94 12.16 16.36 -2.11
CA GLU A 94 11.14 17.11 -2.86
C GLU A 94 9.92 16.23 -3.14
N PHE A 95 10.15 14.99 -3.50
CA PHE A 95 9.05 14.06 -3.75
C PHE A 95 8.31 13.77 -2.46
N ARG A 96 9.05 13.55 -1.37
CA ARG A 96 8.45 13.28 -0.07
C ARG A 96 7.57 14.46 0.36
N ALA A 97 8.06 15.67 0.21
CA ALA A 97 7.28 16.86 0.58
C ALA A 97 5.99 16.95 -0.24
N ARG A 98 6.05 16.52 -1.51
CA ARG A 98 4.89 16.58 -2.38
C ARG A 98 3.81 15.59 -1.97
N ILE A 99 4.18 14.38 -1.53
CA ILE A 99 3.20 13.36 -1.20
C ILE A 99 2.71 13.41 0.24
N GLU A 100 3.48 14.05 1.13
CA GLU A 100 3.15 14.09 2.55
C GLU A 100 1.71 14.52 2.85
N PRO A 101 1.18 15.57 2.22
CA PRO A 101 -0.20 15.99 2.54
C PRO A 101 -1.26 14.94 2.20
N SER A 102 -0.96 14.00 1.31
CA SER A 102 -1.94 13.00 0.90
C SER A 102 -1.73 11.64 1.55
N LEU A 103 -0.73 11.48 2.42
CA LEU A 103 -0.45 10.19 3.03
C LEU A 103 -1.59 9.73 3.92
N VAL A 104 -2.04 8.50 3.70
CA VAL A 104 -3.07 7.86 4.53
C VAL A 104 -2.48 6.56 5.04
N LEU A 105 -2.42 6.40 6.36
CA LEU A 105 -1.87 5.18 6.96
C LEU A 105 -2.80 4.02 6.70
N ILE A 106 -2.29 2.95 6.10
CA ILE A 106 -3.10 1.77 5.81
C ILE A 106 -2.61 0.54 6.56
N GLN A 107 -1.41 0.56 7.08
CA GLN A 107 -0.90 -0.51 7.94
C GLN A 107 0.01 0.09 8.98
N ASN A 108 -0.15 -0.41 10.19
CA ASN A 108 0.64 0.09 11.32
C ASN A 108 1.34 -1.05 12.04
#